data_1fbd40e7a540d8973e8e964b3e00faeb
#
_entry.id   1fbd40e7a540d8973e8e964b3e00faeb
#
_cell.length_a   1.000
_cell.length_b   1.000
_cell.length_c   1.000
_cell.angle_alpha   90.00
_cell.angle_beta   90.00
_cell.angle_gamma   90.00
#
_symmetry.space_group_name_H-M   'P 1'
#
loop_
_entity.id
_entity.type
_entity.pdbx_description
1 polymer ?
#
loop_
_entity_poly.entity_id
_entity_poly.type
_entity_poly.pdbx_seq_one_letter_code
_entity_poly.pdbx_strand_id
1 'polypeptide(L)'
;MEMAKNINVCGENFLIRRYDSARDEQKVLELWKTVFFNEMPFDLWRWKYIDNPYETAIIICENEKGLPAVLYGGIPFKSNYCGREIKMIHLSDIMSHPDYRGSGLFIHTADTYFDIFGKTDDDTVAMYGFPGKYHFDIGAKYLKYSPIGSGSDYFSGSTAEVAKENTLTMGQITHIKNPDTCFDRIWQGLSRDYPFSVIRDSAYMTWRFFKHPQNNYEVWCFKSDLKADDGGYMVIHIKEEKAAIVDILAPESVEIFHAFMGKMSEMLLKKGVQKLEIWVPGNHFLAEMLLNTRGFKNEKEPIGIIPTIRSFDESVKISWACENIFYTMGDGDLL
;
A
#
# COMPACT_ATOMS: atom_id res chain seq x y z
N MET A 1 -25.19 -0.44 -14.40
CA MET A 1 -25.55 0.76 -15.24
C MET A 1 -24.24 1.46 -15.60
N GLU A 2 -23.95 1.59 -16.88
CA GLU A 2 -22.71 2.22 -17.36
C GLU A 2 -22.78 3.71 -17.02
N MET A 3 -22.07 4.14 -15.97
CA MET A 3 -22.01 5.56 -15.60
C MET A 3 -20.96 6.24 -16.48
N ALA A 4 -21.42 6.79 -17.59
CA ALA A 4 -20.66 7.68 -18.44
C ALA A 4 -21.15 9.14 -18.23
N LYS A 5 -20.22 10.07 -18.03
CA LYS A 5 -20.53 11.49 -17.78
C LYS A 5 -19.85 12.36 -18.82
N ASN A 6 -20.67 13.08 -19.61
CA ASN A 6 -20.15 14.10 -20.51
C ASN A 6 -19.94 15.41 -19.75
N ILE A 7 -18.81 16.05 -20.00
CA ILE A 7 -18.49 17.38 -19.45
C ILE A 7 -17.90 18.27 -20.55
N ASN A 8 -18.11 19.58 -20.44
CA ASN A 8 -17.44 20.57 -21.30
C ASN A 8 -16.48 21.39 -20.42
N VAL A 9 -15.22 21.42 -20.81
CA VAL A 9 -14.18 22.16 -20.09
C VAL A 9 -13.39 22.99 -21.11
N CYS A 10 -13.29 24.27 -20.90
CA CYS A 10 -12.60 25.23 -21.77
C CYS A 10 -13.07 25.18 -23.25
N GLY A 11 -14.34 24.82 -23.47
CA GLY A 11 -14.93 24.72 -24.81
C GLY A 11 -14.72 23.38 -25.54
N GLU A 12 -14.03 22.42 -24.89
CA GLU A 12 -13.84 21.07 -25.39
C GLU A 12 -14.73 20.08 -24.64
N ASN A 13 -15.22 19.06 -25.34
CA ASN A 13 -16.05 18.01 -24.73
C ASN A 13 -15.21 16.82 -24.34
N PHE A 14 -15.52 16.29 -23.16
CA PHE A 14 -14.86 15.11 -22.60
C PHE A 14 -15.88 14.12 -22.10
N LEU A 15 -15.51 12.83 -22.14
CA LEU A 15 -16.29 11.73 -21.62
C LEU A 15 -15.53 11.10 -20.44
N ILE A 16 -16.13 11.10 -19.23
CA ILE A 16 -15.62 10.36 -18.06
C ILE A 16 -16.40 9.05 -17.99
N ARG A 17 -15.68 7.93 -17.93
CA ARG A 17 -16.25 6.58 -17.90
C ARG A 17 -15.34 5.59 -17.20
N ARG A 18 -15.87 4.42 -16.86
CA ARG A 18 -15.04 3.31 -16.37
C ARG A 18 -14.04 2.86 -17.43
N TYR A 19 -12.90 2.41 -16.96
CA TYR A 19 -11.86 1.76 -17.76
C TYR A 19 -12.38 0.42 -18.29
N ASP A 20 -12.02 0.13 -19.52
CA ASP A 20 -12.26 -1.15 -20.21
C ASP A 20 -10.92 -1.67 -20.73
N SER A 21 -10.42 -2.77 -20.16
CA SER A 21 -9.09 -3.30 -20.50
C SER A 21 -8.94 -3.63 -21.99
N ALA A 22 -9.99 -4.14 -22.64
CA ALA A 22 -9.94 -4.50 -24.06
C ALA A 22 -9.82 -3.28 -24.97
N ARG A 23 -10.32 -2.13 -24.54
CA ARG A 23 -10.35 -0.87 -25.30
C ARG A 23 -9.21 0.08 -24.98
N ASP A 24 -8.82 0.13 -23.71
CA ASP A 24 -8.09 1.26 -23.15
C ASP A 24 -6.64 0.95 -22.78
N GLU A 25 -6.29 -0.32 -22.59
CA GLU A 25 -4.99 -0.74 -22.07
C GLU A 25 -3.83 -0.06 -22.80
N GLN A 26 -3.78 -0.16 -24.13
CA GLN A 26 -2.73 0.45 -24.94
C GLN A 26 -2.67 1.98 -24.77
N LYS A 27 -3.84 2.64 -24.76
CA LYS A 27 -3.93 4.10 -24.64
C LYS A 27 -3.47 4.60 -23.26
N VAL A 28 -3.75 3.82 -22.23
CA VAL A 28 -3.32 4.15 -20.86
C VAL A 28 -1.82 3.99 -20.72
N LEU A 29 -1.22 2.97 -21.30
CA LEU A 29 0.24 2.81 -21.32
C LEU A 29 0.94 3.94 -22.10
N GLU A 30 0.34 4.42 -23.17
CA GLU A 30 0.81 5.60 -23.90
C GLU A 30 0.69 6.88 -23.07
N LEU A 31 -0.42 7.06 -22.36
CA LEU A 31 -0.58 8.16 -21.40
C LEU A 31 0.48 8.09 -20.29
N TRP A 32 0.73 6.93 -19.74
CA TRP A 32 1.78 6.70 -18.75
C TRP A 32 3.15 7.19 -19.25
N LYS A 33 3.54 6.73 -20.45
CA LYS A 33 4.81 7.12 -21.08
C LYS A 33 4.91 8.63 -21.26
N THR A 34 3.81 9.27 -21.64
CA THR A 34 3.74 10.73 -21.82
C THR A 34 3.87 11.49 -20.51
N VAL A 35 3.31 10.96 -19.41
CA VAL A 35 3.27 11.64 -18.10
C VAL A 35 4.54 11.44 -17.30
N PHE A 36 5.08 10.22 -17.30
CA PHE A 36 6.20 9.83 -16.43
C PHE A 36 7.53 9.66 -17.17
N PHE A 37 7.55 9.83 -18.49
CA PHE A 37 8.75 9.74 -19.35
C PHE A 37 9.46 8.38 -19.27
N ASN A 38 8.76 7.33 -18.87
CA ASN A 38 9.21 5.95 -18.84
C ASN A 38 8.07 5.02 -19.30
N GLU A 39 8.40 3.77 -19.58
CA GLU A 39 7.40 2.79 -19.97
C GLU A 39 6.90 2.05 -18.72
N MET A 40 5.57 1.91 -18.59
CA MET A 40 4.97 0.96 -17.68
C MET A 40 5.10 -0.44 -18.30
N PRO A 41 5.78 -1.37 -17.66
CA PRO A 41 5.83 -2.75 -18.14
C PRO A 41 4.43 -3.35 -18.19
N PHE A 42 4.13 -3.98 -19.31
CA PHE A 42 2.80 -4.53 -19.57
C PHE A 42 2.37 -5.59 -18.54
N ASP A 43 3.29 -6.46 -18.15
CA ASP A 43 3.10 -7.48 -17.12
C ASP A 43 2.82 -6.88 -15.73
N LEU A 44 3.47 -5.74 -15.40
CA LEU A 44 3.22 -5.02 -14.15
C LEU A 44 1.83 -4.38 -14.14
N TRP A 45 1.41 -3.76 -15.26
CA TRP A 45 0.07 -3.20 -15.39
C TRP A 45 -1.01 -4.28 -15.24
N ARG A 46 -0.84 -5.40 -15.94
CA ARG A 46 -1.78 -6.53 -15.86
C ARG A 46 -1.85 -7.13 -14.46
N TRP A 47 -0.70 -7.40 -13.85
CA TRP A 47 -0.64 -7.90 -12.48
C TRP A 47 -1.41 -6.98 -11.52
N LYS A 48 -1.24 -5.66 -11.68
CA LYS A 48 -1.82 -4.66 -10.78
C LYS A 48 -3.33 -4.53 -10.96
N TYR A 49 -3.84 -4.55 -12.18
CA TYR A 49 -5.21 -4.18 -12.46
C TYR A 49 -6.08 -5.26 -13.10
N ILE A 50 -5.50 -6.29 -13.68
CA ILE A 50 -6.24 -7.34 -14.38
C ILE A 50 -6.15 -8.67 -13.64
N ASP A 51 -4.95 -9.06 -13.23
CA ASP A 51 -4.66 -10.36 -12.62
C ASP A 51 -4.74 -10.32 -11.08
N ASN A 52 -5.10 -9.17 -10.49
CA ASN A 52 -5.30 -9.07 -9.05
C ASN A 52 -6.60 -9.78 -8.62
N PRO A 53 -6.70 -10.26 -7.36
CA PRO A 53 -7.88 -10.96 -6.88
C PRO A 53 -9.07 -10.04 -6.55
N TYR A 54 -8.92 -8.75 -6.78
CA TYR A 54 -9.90 -7.72 -6.45
C TYR A 54 -10.48 -7.08 -7.71
N GLU A 55 -11.54 -6.30 -7.56
CA GLU A 55 -12.11 -5.54 -8.66
C GLU A 55 -11.20 -4.39 -9.10
N THR A 56 -11.32 -3.97 -10.35
CA THR A 56 -10.60 -2.81 -10.86
C THR A 56 -11.39 -1.54 -10.62
N ALA A 57 -10.81 -0.58 -9.91
CA ALA A 57 -11.40 0.73 -9.69
C ALA A 57 -10.63 1.81 -10.49
N ILE A 58 -10.92 1.92 -11.78
CA ILE A 58 -10.30 2.91 -12.67
C ILE A 58 -11.38 3.62 -13.48
N ILE A 59 -11.23 4.93 -13.64
CA ILE A 59 -11.95 5.71 -14.62
C ILE A 59 -10.99 6.49 -15.52
N ILE A 60 -11.47 6.79 -16.72
CA ILE A 60 -10.76 7.57 -17.72
C ILE A 60 -11.62 8.77 -18.10
N CYS A 61 -10.99 9.93 -18.18
CA CYS A 61 -11.53 11.08 -18.88
C CYS A 61 -10.87 11.13 -20.26
N GLU A 62 -11.66 10.96 -21.33
CA GLU A 62 -11.18 10.99 -22.72
C GLU A 62 -11.77 12.16 -23.52
N ASN A 63 -10.99 12.68 -24.47
CA ASN A 63 -11.45 13.70 -25.39
C ASN A 63 -12.32 13.10 -26.52
N GLU A 64 -12.84 13.95 -27.42
CA GLU A 64 -13.69 13.53 -28.56
C GLU A 64 -13.00 12.54 -29.53
N LYS A 65 -11.67 12.50 -29.52
CA LYS A 65 -10.89 11.53 -30.32
C LYS A 65 -10.67 10.21 -29.57
N GLY A 66 -11.21 10.06 -28.36
CA GLY A 66 -11.07 8.89 -27.54
C GLY A 66 -9.65 8.71 -26.95
N LEU A 67 -8.89 9.80 -26.79
CA LEU A 67 -7.58 9.79 -26.15
C LEU A 67 -7.72 10.16 -24.68
N PRO A 68 -7.11 9.39 -23.73
CA PRO A 68 -7.16 9.68 -22.32
C PRO A 68 -6.48 11.02 -21.99
N ALA A 69 -7.23 11.93 -21.37
CA ALA A 69 -6.74 13.19 -20.83
C ALA A 69 -6.37 13.05 -19.35
N VAL A 70 -7.16 12.26 -18.58
CA VAL A 70 -6.94 11.97 -17.18
C VAL A 70 -7.27 10.50 -16.92
N LEU A 71 -6.43 9.84 -16.11
CA LEU A 71 -6.74 8.56 -15.49
C LEU A 71 -6.77 8.75 -13.97
N TYR A 72 -7.79 8.18 -13.35
CA TYR A 72 -7.89 8.10 -11.89
C TYR A 72 -8.06 6.64 -11.51
N GLY A 73 -7.05 6.08 -10.85
CA GLY A 73 -6.96 4.66 -10.58
C GLY A 73 -6.87 4.33 -9.09
N GLY A 74 -7.26 3.11 -8.78
CA GLY A 74 -7.11 2.52 -7.46
C GLY A 74 -7.33 1.03 -7.47
N ILE A 75 -6.89 0.38 -6.40
CA ILE A 75 -7.05 -1.05 -6.17
C ILE A 75 -7.89 -1.21 -4.92
N PRO A 76 -9.11 -1.77 -5.02
CA PRO A 76 -9.92 -2.11 -3.86
C PRO A 76 -9.29 -3.27 -3.10
N PHE A 77 -9.27 -3.19 -1.78
CA PHE A 77 -8.79 -4.25 -0.91
C PHE A 77 -9.84 -4.61 0.13
N LYS A 78 -9.96 -5.91 0.42
CA LYS A 78 -10.58 -6.35 1.66
C LYS A 78 -9.79 -5.81 2.83
N SER A 79 -10.48 -5.19 3.77
CA SER A 79 -9.85 -4.50 4.88
C SER A 79 -10.57 -4.78 6.18
N ASN A 80 -9.85 -4.66 7.28
CA ASN A 80 -10.37 -4.83 8.62
C ASN A 80 -10.78 -3.49 9.22
N TYR A 81 -11.98 -3.41 9.75
CA TYR A 81 -12.42 -2.33 10.64
C TYR A 81 -12.94 -2.92 11.93
N CYS A 82 -12.09 -2.99 12.96
CA CYS A 82 -12.41 -3.53 14.28
C CYS A 82 -13.06 -4.92 14.23
N GLY A 83 -12.58 -5.82 13.37
CA GLY A 83 -13.10 -7.18 13.18
C GLY A 83 -14.21 -7.30 12.13
N ARG A 84 -14.69 -6.20 11.55
CA ARG A 84 -15.62 -6.19 10.42
C ARG A 84 -14.83 -6.11 9.10
N GLU A 85 -15.12 -6.99 8.15
CA GLU A 85 -14.60 -6.88 6.80
C GLU A 85 -15.28 -5.69 6.09
N ILE A 86 -14.47 -4.82 5.53
CA ILE A 86 -14.87 -3.63 4.77
C ILE A 86 -14.02 -3.56 3.48
N LYS A 87 -14.31 -2.58 2.63
CA LYS A 87 -13.48 -2.23 1.47
C LYS A 87 -12.72 -0.93 1.74
N MET A 88 -11.41 -0.94 1.50
CA MET A 88 -10.61 0.26 1.30
C MET A 88 -10.00 0.26 -0.11
N ILE A 89 -9.84 1.42 -0.70
CA ILE A 89 -9.23 1.55 -2.03
C ILE A 89 -7.88 2.25 -1.89
N HIS A 90 -6.82 1.57 -2.33
CA HIS A 90 -5.51 2.20 -2.52
C HIS A 90 -5.54 3.02 -3.81
N LEU A 91 -5.43 4.34 -3.71
CA LEU A 91 -5.35 5.26 -4.83
C LEU A 91 -3.96 5.19 -5.47
N SER A 92 -3.90 4.89 -6.76
CA SER A 92 -2.67 4.55 -7.46
C SER A 92 -2.72 4.97 -8.93
N ASP A 93 -1.57 5.29 -9.51
CA ASP A 93 -1.39 5.59 -10.94
C ASP A 93 -2.28 6.72 -11.46
N ILE A 94 -2.52 7.72 -10.62
CA ILE A 94 -3.33 8.88 -10.98
C ILE A 94 -2.48 9.81 -11.84
N MET A 95 -2.96 10.10 -13.06
CA MET A 95 -2.19 10.89 -14.01
C MET A 95 -3.06 11.79 -14.89
N SER A 96 -2.48 12.92 -15.32
CA SER A 96 -3.09 13.86 -16.26
C SER A 96 -2.13 14.16 -17.40
N HIS A 97 -2.63 14.07 -18.62
CA HIS A 97 -1.86 14.44 -19.81
C HIS A 97 -1.37 15.89 -19.68
N PRO A 98 -0.12 16.20 -20.01
CA PRO A 98 0.45 17.54 -19.85
C PRO A 98 -0.40 18.67 -20.45
N ASP A 99 -0.98 18.46 -21.63
CA ASP A 99 -1.78 19.48 -22.34
C ASP A 99 -3.08 19.86 -21.61
N TYR A 100 -3.56 19.00 -20.70
CA TYR A 100 -4.82 19.21 -19.98
C TYR A 100 -4.60 19.58 -18.50
N ARG A 101 -3.35 19.75 -18.06
CA ARG A 101 -3.06 20.21 -16.69
C ARG A 101 -3.55 21.62 -16.48
N GLY A 102 -4.10 21.90 -15.31
CA GLY A 102 -4.65 23.21 -14.95
C GLY A 102 -6.03 23.52 -15.53
N SER A 103 -6.62 22.68 -16.38
CA SER A 103 -7.95 22.86 -16.98
C SER A 103 -9.11 22.57 -16.02
N GLY A 104 -8.86 21.90 -14.89
CA GLY A 104 -9.90 21.41 -13.98
C GLY A 104 -10.36 19.98 -14.25
N LEU A 105 -9.98 19.36 -15.38
CA LEU A 105 -10.37 17.98 -15.73
C LEU A 105 -9.99 16.97 -14.64
N PHE A 106 -8.83 17.16 -14.01
CA PHE A 106 -8.38 16.31 -12.90
C PHE A 106 -9.41 16.27 -11.76
N ILE A 107 -9.91 17.43 -11.33
CA ILE A 107 -10.89 17.53 -10.24
C ILE A 107 -12.23 16.92 -10.65
N HIS A 108 -12.73 17.21 -11.85
CA HIS A 108 -13.97 16.61 -12.36
C HIS A 108 -13.88 15.08 -12.45
N THR A 109 -12.73 14.57 -12.87
CA THR A 109 -12.48 13.12 -12.93
C THR A 109 -12.43 12.53 -11.52
N ALA A 110 -11.69 13.15 -10.61
CA ALA A 110 -11.61 12.72 -9.21
C ALA A 110 -12.97 12.70 -8.52
N ASP A 111 -13.77 13.76 -8.66
CA ASP A 111 -15.13 13.82 -8.07
C ASP A 111 -16.01 12.70 -8.62
N THR A 112 -15.96 12.44 -9.93
CA THR A 112 -16.71 11.34 -10.54
C THR A 112 -16.22 9.98 -10.02
N TYR A 113 -14.91 9.79 -9.83
CA TYR A 113 -14.35 8.59 -9.24
C TYR A 113 -14.89 8.36 -7.83
N PHE A 114 -14.87 9.39 -7.00
CA PHE A 114 -15.36 9.31 -5.63
C PHE A 114 -16.87 9.11 -5.53
N ASP A 115 -17.64 9.66 -6.48
CA ASP A 115 -19.07 9.38 -6.55
C ASP A 115 -19.34 7.92 -6.90
N ILE A 116 -18.59 7.34 -7.84
CA ILE A 116 -18.76 5.95 -8.28
C ILE A 116 -18.30 4.94 -7.22
N PHE A 117 -17.09 5.11 -6.72
CA PHE A 117 -16.44 4.09 -5.89
C PHE A 117 -16.48 4.38 -4.39
N GLY A 118 -16.88 5.59 -3.98
CA GLY A 118 -16.92 5.97 -2.59
C GLY A 118 -18.34 6.17 -2.06
N LYS A 119 -19.22 6.82 -2.84
CA LYS A 119 -20.57 7.14 -2.36
C LYS A 119 -21.63 6.15 -2.82
N THR A 120 -21.46 5.55 -4.00
CA THR A 120 -22.45 4.60 -4.55
C THR A 120 -22.13 3.17 -4.15
N ASP A 121 -20.88 2.89 -3.78
CA ASP A 121 -20.42 1.60 -3.27
C ASP A 121 -20.50 1.61 -1.74
N ASP A 122 -21.55 1.00 -1.21
CA ASP A 122 -21.88 1.00 0.23
C ASP A 122 -20.80 0.29 1.09
N ASP A 123 -19.93 -0.54 0.49
CA ASP A 123 -18.88 -1.27 1.19
C ASP A 123 -17.57 -0.47 1.30
N THR A 124 -17.39 0.57 0.48
CA THR A 124 -16.17 1.37 0.51
C THR A 124 -16.18 2.36 1.67
N VAL A 125 -15.36 2.09 2.67
CA VAL A 125 -15.26 2.91 3.89
C VAL A 125 -14.27 4.06 3.74
N ALA A 126 -13.13 3.80 3.10
CA ALA A 126 -12.09 4.81 2.92
C ALA A 126 -11.26 4.56 1.64
N MET A 127 -10.63 5.62 1.18
CA MET A 127 -9.59 5.56 0.17
C MET A 127 -8.31 6.16 0.74
N TYR A 128 -7.18 5.51 0.48
CA TYR A 128 -5.88 5.93 0.99
C TYR A 128 -4.83 5.91 -0.13
N GLY A 129 -3.71 6.57 0.08
CA GLY A 129 -2.63 6.59 -0.89
C GLY A 129 -1.37 7.25 -0.35
N PHE A 130 -0.32 7.22 -1.17
CA PHE A 130 1.01 7.70 -0.81
C PHE A 130 1.50 8.76 -1.81
N PRO A 131 0.79 9.89 -1.96
CA PRO A 131 1.17 10.95 -2.88
C PRO A 131 2.42 11.69 -2.43
N GLY A 132 3.17 12.21 -3.41
CA GLY A 132 4.12 13.27 -3.13
C GLY A 132 3.42 14.59 -2.81
N LYS A 133 4.19 15.55 -2.26
CA LYS A 133 3.65 16.82 -1.74
C LYS A 133 2.74 17.57 -2.70
N TYR A 134 3.10 17.67 -3.97
CA TYR A 134 2.29 18.43 -4.96
C TYR A 134 0.88 17.84 -5.13
N HIS A 135 0.78 16.52 -5.25
CA HIS A 135 -0.51 15.84 -5.38
C HIS A 135 -1.30 15.91 -4.08
N PHE A 136 -0.63 15.76 -2.92
CA PHE A 136 -1.25 15.91 -1.62
C PHE A 136 -1.87 17.31 -1.46
N ASP A 137 -1.15 18.39 -1.79
CA ASP A 137 -1.65 19.77 -1.64
C ASP A 137 -2.93 20.01 -2.47
N ILE A 138 -2.99 19.45 -3.69
CA ILE A 138 -4.21 19.49 -4.51
C ILE A 138 -5.33 18.66 -3.87
N GLY A 139 -5.02 17.46 -3.41
CA GLY A 139 -5.98 16.56 -2.77
C GLY A 139 -6.55 17.15 -1.47
N ALA A 140 -5.72 17.73 -0.62
CA ALA A 140 -6.13 18.37 0.61
C ALA A 140 -7.03 19.60 0.33
N LYS A 141 -6.69 20.40 -0.69
CA LYS A 141 -7.44 21.60 -1.04
C LYS A 141 -8.80 21.32 -1.68
N TYR A 142 -8.88 20.33 -2.56
CA TYR A 142 -10.06 20.12 -3.42
C TYR A 142 -10.77 18.78 -3.22
N LEU A 143 -10.07 17.75 -2.71
CA LEU A 143 -10.54 16.37 -2.69
C LEU A 143 -10.69 15.80 -1.27
N LYS A 144 -10.64 16.64 -0.24
CA LYS A 144 -10.81 16.27 1.17
C LYS A 144 -9.81 15.21 1.66
N TYR A 145 -8.57 15.24 1.16
CA TYR A 145 -7.51 14.38 1.68
C TYR A 145 -7.08 14.87 3.06
N SER A 146 -6.92 13.92 3.97
CA SER A 146 -6.35 14.14 5.30
C SER A 146 -5.01 13.41 5.39
N PRO A 147 -3.96 14.04 5.94
CA PRO A 147 -2.70 13.32 6.15
C PRO A 147 -2.89 12.28 7.25
N ILE A 148 -2.21 11.15 7.11
CA ILE A 148 -2.13 10.11 8.13
C ILE A 148 -0.90 10.41 8.99
N GLY A 149 -1.08 10.35 10.33
CA GLY A 149 0.02 10.61 11.26
C GLY A 149 0.48 12.06 11.33
N SER A 150 1.47 12.32 12.17
CA SER A 150 2.04 13.65 12.43
C SER A 150 3.55 13.74 12.22
N GLY A 151 4.18 12.68 11.72
CA GLY A 151 5.63 12.57 11.61
C GLY A 151 6.10 11.68 10.49
N SER A 152 7.38 11.36 10.50
CA SER A 152 7.95 10.38 9.59
C SER A 152 7.60 8.97 10.06
N ASP A 153 7.06 8.19 9.17
CA ASP A 153 6.74 6.78 9.40
C ASP A 153 7.84 5.85 8.83
N TYR A 154 8.99 6.42 8.54
CA TYR A 154 10.16 5.73 8.01
C TYR A 154 11.18 5.46 9.12
N PHE A 155 11.53 4.20 9.27
CA PHE A 155 12.52 3.74 10.24
C PHE A 155 13.66 3.04 9.50
N SER A 156 14.88 3.24 10.01
CA SER A 156 16.03 2.52 9.50
C SER A 156 16.93 2.03 10.62
N GLY A 157 17.63 0.92 10.38
CA GLY A 157 18.51 0.35 11.39
C GLY A 157 19.74 -0.32 10.81
N SER A 158 20.81 -0.41 11.63
CA SER A 158 22.00 -1.19 11.30
C SER A 158 21.71 -2.68 11.50
N THR A 159 21.84 -3.48 10.43
CA THR A 159 21.63 -4.93 10.49
C THR A 159 22.52 -5.58 11.54
N ALA A 160 23.77 -5.11 11.69
CA ALA A 160 24.72 -5.63 12.67
C ALA A 160 24.33 -5.31 14.14
N GLU A 161 23.72 -4.14 14.38
CA GLU A 161 23.25 -3.80 15.72
C GLU A 161 21.95 -4.55 16.06
N VAL A 162 21.02 -4.66 15.13
CA VAL A 162 19.77 -5.41 15.30
C VAL A 162 20.03 -6.90 15.54
N ALA A 163 21.01 -7.48 14.87
CA ALA A 163 21.39 -8.89 15.08
C ALA A 163 21.81 -9.21 16.52
N LYS A 164 22.25 -8.21 17.30
CA LYS A 164 22.61 -8.37 18.72
C LYS A 164 21.37 -8.53 19.64
N GLU A 165 20.17 -8.24 19.13
CA GLU A 165 18.91 -8.50 19.86
C GLU A 165 18.54 -9.98 19.89
N ASN A 166 19.24 -10.83 19.14
CA ASN A 166 19.00 -12.26 19.16
C ASN A 166 19.47 -12.90 20.49
N THR A 167 18.72 -12.62 21.55
CA THR A 167 18.98 -13.13 22.90
C THR A 167 18.19 -14.39 23.22
N LEU A 168 17.29 -14.82 22.33
CA LEU A 168 16.35 -15.90 22.60
C LEU A 168 16.58 -17.10 21.68
N THR A 169 16.69 -18.26 22.31
CA THR A 169 16.70 -19.58 21.65
C THR A 169 15.29 -20.05 21.23
N MET A 170 14.27 -19.21 21.41
CA MET A 170 12.87 -19.59 21.28
C MET A 170 12.25 -19.10 19.97
N GLY A 171 11.79 -20.04 19.17
CA GLY A 171 11.05 -19.81 17.95
C GLY A 171 11.77 -20.29 16.69
N GLN A 172 10.98 -20.68 15.71
CA GLN A 172 11.44 -21.12 14.39
C GLN A 172 11.16 -20.06 13.36
N ILE A 173 12.14 -19.78 12.49
CA ILE A 173 11.97 -18.96 11.30
C ILE A 173 11.99 -19.87 10.08
N THR A 174 10.98 -19.75 9.22
CA THR A 174 10.83 -20.57 8.03
C THR A 174 10.70 -19.67 6.80
N HIS A 175 11.53 -19.92 5.80
CA HIS A 175 11.39 -19.28 4.49
C HIS A 175 10.23 -19.92 3.70
N ILE A 176 9.24 -19.13 3.39
CA ILE A 176 8.07 -19.56 2.61
C ILE A 176 8.36 -19.29 1.14
N LYS A 177 8.59 -20.35 0.36
CA LYS A 177 8.95 -20.24 -1.06
C LYS A 177 7.76 -20.27 -2.01
N ASN A 178 6.63 -20.75 -1.54
CA ASN A 178 5.40 -20.86 -2.32
C ASN A 178 4.22 -20.32 -1.51
N PRO A 179 3.14 -19.87 -2.16
CA PRO A 179 1.92 -19.47 -1.46
C PRO A 179 1.45 -20.54 -0.49
N ASP A 180 1.07 -20.13 0.71
CA ASP A 180 0.68 -21.01 1.81
C ASP A 180 -0.53 -20.43 2.57
N THR A 181 -1.39 -21.30 3.06
CA THR A 181 -2.56 -20.93 3.88
C THR A 181 -2.20 -20.53 5.32
N CYS A 182 -0.93 -20.58 5.70
CA CYS A 182 -0.49 -20.13 7.04
C CYS A 182 -0.81 -18.65 7.28
N PHE A 183 -0.85 -17.83 6.22
CA PHE A 183 -1.16 -16.40 6.33
C PHE A 183 -2.58 -16.14 6.83
N ASP A 184 -3.56 -16.97 6.46
CA ASP A 184 -4.92 -16.86 6.98
C ASP A 184 -4.97 -17.05 8.50
N ARG A 185 -4.21 -18.01 9.02
CA ARG A 185 -4.11 -18.25 10.47
C ARG A 185 -3.36 -17.13 11.20
N ILE A 186 -2.25 -16.66 10.62
CA ILE A 186 -1.50 -15.51 11.18
C ILE A 186 -2.41 -14.29 11.24
N TRP A 187 -3.12 -13.99 10.15
CA TRP A 187 -4.07 -12.89 10.13
C TRP A 187 -5.18 -13.04 11.18
N GLN A 188 -5.81 -14.21 11.27
CA GLN A 188 -6.86 -14.48 12.26
C GLN A 188 -6.35 -14.29 13.70
N GLY A 189 -5.13 -14.72 13.99
CA GLY A 189 -4.51 -14.56 15.30
C GLY A 189 -4.22 -13.11 15.67
N LEU A 190 -3.80 -12.30 14.69
CA LEU A 190 -3.29 -10.94 14.92
C LEU A 190 -4.26 -9.82 14.52
N SER A 191 -5.35 -10.10 13.83
CA SER A 191 -6.24 -9.08 13.25
C SER A 191 -6.78 -8.05 14.24
N ARG A 192 -6.84 -8.38 15.54
CA ARG A 192 -7.28 -7.47 16.61
C ARG A 192 -6.27 -6.37 16.90
N ASP A 193 -4.97 -6.66 16.70
CA ASP A 193 -3.88 -5.73 16.92
C ASP A 193 -3.73 -4.75 15.74
N TYR A 194 -4.45 -5.02 14.63
CA TYR A 194 -4.46 -4.24 13.39
C TYR A 194 -5.89 -3.79 13.05
N PRO A 195 -6.52 -2.94 13.88
CA PRO A 195 -7.95 -2.66 13.81
C PRO A 195 -8.41 -1.92 12.55
N PHE A 196 -7.52 -1.27 11.84
CA PHE A 196 -7.82 -0.58 10.58
C PHE A 196 -6.69 -0.79 9.57
N SER A 197 -6.81 -1.80 8.73
CA SER A 197 -5.75 -2.20 7.80
C SER A 197 -6.29 -3.06 6.66
N VAL A 198 -5.53 -3.20 5.58
CA VAL A 198 -5.77 -4.23 4.57
C VAL A 198 -5.67 -5.62 5.22
N ILE A 199 -6.55 -6.54 4.84
CA ILE A 199 -6.51 -7.94 5.28
C ILE A 199 -5.36 -8.64 4.56
N ARG A 200 -4.44 -9.19 5.36
CA ARG A 200 -3.24 -9.87 4.87
C ARG A 200 -3.42 -11.38 4.84
N ASP A 201 -4.47 -11.82 4.13
CA ASP A 201 -4.77 -13.23 3.92
C ASP A 201 -3.88 -13.87 2.85
N SER A 202 -4.05 -15.17 2.65
CA SER A 202 -3.29 -15.94 1.67
C SER A 202 -3.50 -15.45 0.23
N ALA A 203 -4.67 -14.90 -0.09
CA ALA A 203 -4.95 -14.34 -1.42
C ALA A 203 -4.15 -13.05 -1.66
N TYR A 204 -4.17 -12.12 -0.69
CA TYR A 204 -3.37 -10.91 -0.71
C TYR A 204 -1.87 -11.23 -0.84
N MET A 205 -1.34 -12.08 0.07
CA MET A 205 0.07 -12.45 0.07
C MET A 205 0.51 -13.09 -1.23
N THR A 206 -0.32 -14.00 -1.78
CA THR A 206 -0.04 -14.68 -3.05
C THR A 206 0.08 -13.68 -4.19
N TRP A 207 -0.90 -12.81 -4.34
CA TRP A 207 -0.90 -11.82 -5.41
C TRP A 207 0.23 -10.80 -5.19
N ARG A 208 0.29 -10.19 -4.01
CA ARG A 208 1.15 -9.03 -3.76
C ARG A 208 2.64 -9.37 -3.78
N PHE A 209 3.03 -10.54 -3.27
CA PHE A 209 4.44 -10.85 -3.06
C PHE A 209 4.94 -12.06 -3.85
N PHE A 210 4.15 -13.14 -3.97
CA PHE A 210 4.62 -14.33 -4.69
C PHE A 210 4.42 -14.23 -6.20
N LYS A 211 3.46 -13.47 -6.67
CA LYS A 211 3.16 -13.28 -8.11
C LYS A 211 3.58 -11.92 -8.65
N HIS A 212 4.35 -11.14 -7.89
CA HIS A 212 4.83 -9.86 -8.38
C HIS A 212 5.78 -10.07 -9.57
N PRO A 213 5.54 -9.42 -10.75
CA PRO A 213 6.26 -9.76 -11.98
C PRO A 213 7.71 -9.30 -12.00
N GLN A 214 8.07 -8.29 -11.21
CA GLN A 214 9.38 -7.64 -11.29
C GLN A 214 10.23 -7.79 -10.03
N ASN A 215 9.60 -7.86 -8.86
CA ASN A 215 10.31 -7.92 -7.60
C ASN A 215 10.37 -9.35 -7.06
N ASN A 216 11.55 -9.75 -6.63
CA ASN A 216 11.75 -10.99 -5.90
C ASN A 216 11.70 -10.69 -4.39
N TYR A 217 10.59 -11.03 -3.76
CA TYR A 217 10.43 -10.91 -2.33
C TYR A 217 10.81 -12.19 -1.61
N GLU A 218 11.45 -12.06 -0.47
CA GLU A 218 11.65 -13.17 0.47
C GLU A 218 10.58 -13.08 1.55
N VAL A 219 9.78 -14.13 1.71
CA VAL A 219 8.71 -14.20 2.70
C VAL A 219 9.13 -15.15 3.81
N TRP A 220 9.18 -14.65 5.04
CA TRP A 220 9.63 -15.39 6.21
C TRP A 220 8.54 -15.41 7.27
N CYS A 221 8.16 -16.61 7.71
CA CYS A 221 7.25 -16.77 8.85
C CYS A 221 8.04 -17.08 10.11
N PHE A 222 7.57 -16.51 11.19
CA PHE A 222 8.06 -16.78 12.54
C PHE A 222 6.97 -17.51 13.33
N LYS A 223 7.38 -18.52 14.09
CA LYS A 223 6.50 -19.22 15.03
C LYS A 223 7.18 -19.20 16.40
N SER A 224 6.49 -18.66 17.39
CA SER A 224 6.96 -18.68 18.77
C SER A 224 6.78 -20.08 19.39
N ASP A 225 7.72 -20.49 20.22
CA ASP A 225 7.57 -21.70 21.04
C ASP A 225 6.76 -21.44 22.31
N LEU A 226 6.46 -20.15 22.62
CA LEU A 226 5.77 -19.76 23.86
C LEU A 226 4.26 -20.04 23.80
N LYS A 227 3.65 -19.82 22.63
CA LYS A 227 2.22 -20.12 22.36
C LYS A 227 2.06 -20.59 20.92
N ALA A 228 1.18 -21.55 20.73
CA ALA A 228 0.95 -22.17 19.41
C ALA A 228 0.49 -21.17 18.33
N ASP A 229 -0.19 -20.10 18.73
CA ASP A 229 -0.77 -19.09 17.84
C ASP A 229 0.05 -17.78 17.78
N ASP A 230 1.11 -17.64 18.57
CA ASP A 230 2.00 -16.48 18.56
C ASP A 230 3.00 -16.61 17.41
N GLY A 231 2.59 -16.21 16.24
CA GLY A 231 3.41 -16.18 15.03
C GLY A 231 3.25 -14.88 14.29
N GLY A 232 4.10 -14.69 13.28
CA GLY A 232 4.04 -13.54 12.41
C GLY A 232 4.76 -13.82 11.09
N TYR A 233 4.84 -12.83 10.25
CA TYR A 233 5.64 -12.91 9.03
C TYR A 233 6.35 -11.59 8.75
N MET A 234 7.33 -11.66 7.88
CA MET A 234 8.06 -10.52 7.33
C MET A 234 8.32 -10.76 5.85
N VAL A 235 8.07 -9.76 5.04
CA VAL A 235 8.41 -9.74 3.61
C VAL A 235 9.58 -8.81 3.40
N ILE A 236 10.62 -9.30 2.74
CA ILE A 236 11.88 -8.58 2.55
C ILE A 236 12.20 -8.45 1.07
N HIS A 237 12.59 -7.25 0.69
CA HIS A 237 13.19 -6.96 -0.61
C HIS A 237 14.64 -6.51 -0.42
N ILE A 238 15.58 -7.28 -0.96
CA ILE A 238 17.00 -6.99 -0.85
C ILE A 238 17.47 -6.29 -2.14
N LYS A 239 18.09 -5.14 -1.97
CA LYS A 239 18.73 -4.41 -3.06
C LYS A 239 20.11 -3.96 -2.60
N GLU A 240 21.15 -4.52 -3.21
CA GLU A 240 22.54 -4.28 -2.81
C GLU A 240 22.76 -4.61 -1.32
N GLU A 241 23.30 -3.68 -0.55
CA GLU A 241 23.56 -3.84 0.90
C GLU A 241 22.37 -3.43 1.80
N LYS A 242 21.20 -3.18 1.21
CA LYS A 242 19.99 -2.77 1.93
C LYS A 242 18.89 -3.82 1.82
N ALA A 243 18.12 -3.96 2.87
CA ALA A 243 16.88 -4.72 2.87
C ALA A 243 15.72 -3.83 3.34
N ALA A 244 14.73 -3.68 2.48
CA ALA A 244 13.44 -3.13 2.86
C ALA A 244 12.60 -4.24 3.47
N ILE A 245 12.10 -4.03 4.69
CA ILE A 245 11.01 -4.81 5.27
C ILE A 245 9.74 -4.24 4.67
N VAL A 246 9.30 -4.90 3.59
CA VAL A 246 8.21 -4.40 2.74
C VAL A 246 6.87 -4.56 3.41
N ASP A 247 6.69 -5.66 4.13
CA ASP A 247 5.49 -5.92 4.92
C ASP A 247 5.83 -6.74 6.16
N ILE A 248 5.04 -6.57 7.23
CA ILE A 248 5.21 -7.28 8.49
C ILE A 248 3.89 -7.41 9.23
N LEU A 249 3.62 -8.58 9.75
CA LEU A 249 2.68 -8.79 10.85
C LEU A 249 3.41 -9.45 12.02
N ALA A 250 3.32 -8.86 13.19
CA ALA A 250 3.89 -9.39 14.42
C ALA A 250 2.93 -9.14 15.58
N PRO A 251 2.90 -10.02 16.61
CA PRO A 251 2.12 -9.76 17.80
C PRO A 251 2.70 -8.57 18.61
N GLU A 252 1.86 -7.92 19.40
CA GLU A 252 2.27 -6.88 20.34
C GLU A 252 3.07 -7.51 21.52
N SER A 253 4.28 -7.97 21.21
CA SER A 253 5.20 -8.57 22.16
C SER A 253 6.63 -8.17 21.81
N VAL A 254 7.23 -7.37 22.66
CA VAL A 254 8.62 -6.90 22.51
C VAL A 254 9.60 -8.07 22.40
N GLU A 255 9.43 -9.10 23.22
CA GLU A 255 10.31 -10.27 23.23
C GLU A 255 10.26 -11.03 21.89
N ILE A 256 9.04 -11.31 21.39
CA ILE A 256 8.83 -12.02 20.13
C ILE A 256 9.36 -11.19 18.98
N PHE A 257 9.06 -9.90 18.98
CA PHE A 257 9.49 -8.97 17.91
C PHE A 257 11.03 -8.88 17.86
N HIS A 258 11.71 -8.67 19.01
CA HIS A 258 13.16 -8.58 19.05
C HIS A 258 13.82 -9.90 18.64
N ALA A 259 13.29 -11.04 19.08
CA ALA A 259 13.79 -12.35 18.66
C ALA A 259 13.67 -12.53 17.13
N PHE A 260 12.54 -12.13 16.55
CA PHE A 260 12.32 -12.20 15.11
C PHE A 260 13.27 -11.26 14.35
N MET A 261 13.34 -9.99 14.75
CA MET A 261 14.21 -8.99 14.14
C MET A 261 15.69 -9.40 14.24
N GLY A 262 16.13 -9.82 15.41
CA GLY A 262 17.52 -10.25 15.63
C GLY A 262 17.91 -11.43 14.75
N LYS A 263 17.07 -12.47 14.73
CA LYS A 263 17.31 -13.69 13.95
C LYS A 263 17.29 -13.45 12.44
N MET A 264 16.36 -12.61 11.96
CA MET A 264 16.32 -12.17 10.58
C MET A 264 17.57 -11.37 10.21
N SER A 265 18.00 -10.47 11.08
CA SER A 265 19.20 -9.64 10.86
C SER A 265 20.46 -10.48 10.77
N GLU A 266 20.63 -11.52 11.60
CA GLU A 266 21.74 -12.48 11.47
C GLU A 266 21.77 -13.15 10.07
N MET A 267 20.61 -13.53 9.56
CA MET A 267 20.51 -14.15 8.24
C MET A 267 20.82 -13.17 7.13
N LEU A 268 20.35 -11.94 7.26
CA LEU A 268 20.58 -10.87 6.28
C LEU A 268 22.04 -10.40 6.26
N LEU A 269 22.73 -10.37 7.42
CA LEU A 269 24.18 -10.12 7.48
C LEU A 269 24.98 -11.14 6.66
N LYS A 270 24.60 -12.43 6.71
CA LYS A 270 25.25 -13.48 5.91
C LYS A 270 25.06 -13.27 4.41
N LYS A 271 24.05 -12.50 4.00
CA LYS A 271 23.78 -12.08 2.62
C LYS A 271 24.44 -10.75 2.25
N GLY A 272 25.19 -10.11 3.17
CA GLY A 272 25.86 -8.85 2.95
C GLY A 272 24.99 -7.61 3.21
N VAL A 273 23.78 -7.78 3.76
CA VAL A 273 22.89 -6.64 4.07
C VAL A 273 23.42 -5.88 5.28
N GLN A 274 23.58 -4.58 5.13
CA GLN A 274 24.11 -3.69 6.18
C GLN A 274 23.05 -2.78 6.80
N LYS A 275 22.01 -2.42 6.03
CA LYS A 275 20.95 -1.52 6.47
C LYS A 275 19.58 -2.14 6.28
N LEU A 276 18.71 -1.97 7.29
CA LEU A 276 17.29 -2.29 7.25
C LEU A 276 16.47 -1.02 7.12
N GLU A 277 15.38 -1.10 6.36
CA GLU A 277 14.45 0.01 6.16
C GLU A 277 13.02 -0.52 6.27
N ILE A 278 12.11 0.27 6.88
CA ILE A 278 10.70 -0.10 7.03
C ILE A 278 9.82 1.14 7.14
N TRP A 279 8.60 1.06 6.61
CA TRP A 279 7.51 1.99 6.94
C TRP A 279 6.53 1.31 7.88
N VAL A 280 6.19 2.01 8.96
CA VAL A 280 5.05 1.73 9.83
C VAL A 280 4.53 3.05 10.38
N PRO A 281 3.21 3.21 10.59
CA PRO A 281 2.66 4.42 11.20
C PRO A 281 3.31 4.68 12.55
N GLY A 282 3.76 5.91 12.79
CA GLY A 282 4.54 6.28 13.98
C GLY A 282 3.77 6.14 15.30
N ASN A 283 2.44 6.03 15.24
CA ASN A 283 1.55 5.79 16.38
C ASN A 283 1.17 4.29 16.56
N HIS A 284 1.65 3.40 15.70
CA HIS A 284 1.41 1.96 15.83
C HIS A 284 2.42 1.33 16.81
N PHE A 285 2.02 0.30 17.56
CA PHE A 285 2.91 -0.38 18.53
C PHE A 285 4.23 -0.88 17.92
N LEU A 286 4.22 -1.26 16.63
CA LEU A 286 5.45 -1.66 15.93
C LEU A 286 6.48 -0.53 15.85
N ALA A 287 6.05 0.73 15.75
CA ALA A 287 6.96 1.88 15.75
C ALA A 287 7.69 2.00 17.10
N GLU A 288 6.99 1.82 18.21
CA GLU A 288 7.60 1.79 19.54
C GLU A 288 8.57 0.62 19.68
N MET A 289 8.18 -0.57 19.25
CA MET A 289 9.06 -1.75 19.28
C MET A 289 10.32 -1.55 18.41
N LEU A 290 10.20 -0.91 17.24
CA LEU A 290 11.35 -0.55 16.40
C LEU A 290 12.28 0.43 17.11
N LEU A 291 11.75 1.48 17.74
CA LEU A 291 12.55 2.46 18.50
C LEU A 291 13.25 1.84 19.70
N ASN A 292 12.68 0.81 20.29
CA ASN A 292 13.29 0.04 21.37
C ASN A 292 14.26 -1.03 20.86
N THR A 293 14.30 -1.29 19.54
CA THR A 293 15.25 -2.21 18.92
C THR A 293 16.61 -1.52 18.72
N ARG A 294 17.68 -2.14 19.19
CA ARG A 294 19.04 -1.61 19.04
C ARG A 294 19.36 -1.28 17.58
N GLY A 295 19.89 -0.08 17.34
CA GLY A 295 20.31 0.37 16.01
C GLY A 295 19.21 0.90 15.10
N PHE A 296 17.94 0.77 15.48
CA PHE A 296 16.83 1.43 14.75
C PHE A 296 16.63 2.88 15.23
N LYS A 297 16.20 3.71 14.31
CA LYS A 297 15.81 5.10 14.54
C LYS A 297 14.73 5.54 13.55
N ASN A 298 13.91 6.49 13.97
CA ASN A 298 13.02 7.20 13.07
C ASN A 298 13.85 8.21 12.25
N GLU A 299 13.65 8.21 10.96
CA GLU A 299 14.34 9.12 10.03
C GLU A 299 13.30 9.81 9.14
N LYS A 300 13.72 10.91 8.52
CA LYS A 300 12.87 11.58 7.54
C LYS A 300 12.71 10.65 6.32
N GLU A 301 11.47 10.48 5.88
CA GLU A 301 11.15 9.71 4.70
C GLU A 301 11.86 10.32 3.46
N PRO A 302 12.66 9.52 2.71
CA PRO A 302 13.59 10.05 1.72
C PRO A 302 12.93 10.53 0.42
N ILE A 303 11.71 10.07 0.10
CA ILE A 303 11.04 10.34 -1.18
C ILE A 303 10.10 11.55 -1.08
N GLY A 304 9.73 11.97 0.14
CA GLY A 304 8.83 13.09 0.38
C GLY A 304 7.35 12.73 0.22
N ILE A 305 7.00 11.49 0.56
CA ILE A 305 5.63 10.97 0.53
C ILE A 305 4.85 11.45 1.72
N ILE A 306 3.56 11.70 1.50
CA ILE A 306 2.61 12.08 2.54
C ILE A 306 1.49 11.03 2.53
N PRO A 307 1.53 10.02 3.42
CA PRO A 307 0.44 9.09 3.57
C PRO A 307 -0.87 9.82 3.82
N THR A 308 -1.89 9.46 3.07
CA THR A 308 -3.15 10.21 3.06
C THR A 308 -4.36 9.30 3.00
N ILE A 309 -5.47 9.79 3.56
CA ILE A 309 -6.74 9.06 3.61
C ILE A 309 -7.91 10.01 3.36
N ARG A 310 -9.00 9.47 2.79
CA ARG A 310 -10.31 10.08 2.71
C ARG A 310 -11.36 9.07 3.14
N SER A 311 -12.22 9.43 4.11
CA SER A 311 -13.34 8.60 4.54
C SER A 311 -14.58 8.86 3.68
N PHE A 312 -15.38 7.79 3.47
CA PHE A 312 -16.68 7.80 2.81
C PHE A 312 -17.80 7.30 3.72
N ASP A 313 -17.47 6.67 4.84
CA ASP A 313 -18.42 6.22 5.87
C ASP A 313 -18.41 7.21 7.04
N GLU A 314 -19.55 7.86 7.30
CA GLU A 314 -19.71 8.84 8.38
C GLU A 314 -19.54 8.21 9.78
N SER A 315 -19.74 6.91 9.92
CA SER A 315 -19.52 6.17 11.17
C SER A 315 -18.02 6.07 11.52
N VAL A 316 -17.13 6.20 10.53
CA VAL A 316 -15.69 6.14 10.71
C VAL A 316 -15.11 7.56 10.76
N LYS A 317 -14.90 8.06 11.98
CA LYS A 317 -14.30 9.38 12.20
C LYS A 317 -12.90 9.42 11.60
N ILE A 318 -12.62 10.42 10.78
CA ILE A 318 -11.33 10.56 10.11
C ILE A 318 -10.17 10.64 11.10
N SER A 319 -10.34 11.28 12.25
CA SER A 319 -9.32 11.34 13.31
C SER A 319 -8.98 9.95 13.83
N TRP A 320 -10.01 9.12 14.11
CA TRP A 320 -9.82 7.74 14.54
C TRP A 320 -9.13 6.91 13.43
N ALA A 321 -9.56 7.06 12.18
CA ALA A 321 -8.94 6.37 11.05
C ALA A 321 -7.45 6.71 10.92
N CYS A 322 -7.09 8.00 11.02
CA CYS A 322 -5.69 8.47 10.98
C CYS A 322 -4.85 7.92 12.15
N GLU A 323 -5.46 7.69 13.30
CA GLU A 323 -4.78 7.17 14.50
C GLU A 323 -4.63 5.64 14.50
N ASN A 324 -5.48 4.91 13.75
CA ASN A 324 -5.55 3.45 13.83
C ASN A 324 -5.21 2.73 12.53
N ILE A 325 -5.02 3.45 11.43
CA ILE A 325 -4.63 2.82 10.17
C ILE A 325 -3.23 2.24 10.26
N PHE A 326 -3.12 0.98 9.88
CA PHE A 326 -1.83 0.32 9.71
C PHE A 326 -1.53 0.15 8.22
N TYR A 327 -0.33 0.54 7.86
CA TYR A 327 0.23 0.34 6.52
C TYR A 327 1.73 0.11 6.59
N THR A 328 2.25 -0.45 5.52
CA THR A 328 3.67 -0.70 5.29
C THR A 328 4.05 -0.27 3.87
N MET A 329 5.30 -0.45 3.47
CA MET A 329 5.71 -0.27 2.07
C MET A 329 4.92 -1.18 1.13
N GLY A 330 4.44 -2.34 1.62
CA GLY A 330 3.62 -3.29 0.87
C GLY A 330 2.25 -2.77 0.47
N ASP A 331 1.71 -1.80 1.21
CA ASP A 331 0.43 -1.15 0.88
C ASP A 331 0.57 -0.05 -0.19
N GLY A 332 1.81 0.30 -0.55
CA GLY A 332 2.13 1.21 -1.64
C GLY A 332 2.60 0.48 -2.89
N ASP A 333 2.93 1.24 -3.92
CA ASP A 333 3.42 0.78 -5.23
C ASP A 333 4.78 1.39 -5.62
N LEU A 334 5.56 1.73 -4.61
CA LEU A 334 6.81 2.50 -4.76
C LEU A 334 8.08 1.63 -4.75
N LEU A 335 7.93 0.30 -4.61
CA LEU A 335 9.04 -0.66 -4.59
C LEU A 335 8.93 -1.62 -5.76
#